data_d1499962a936cb89ee3dff1ff13c98b3
#
_entry.id   d1499962a936cb89ee3dff1ff13c98b3
#
_cell.length_a   1.000
_cell.length_b   1.000
_cell.length_c   1.000
_cell.angle_alpha   90.00
_cell.angle_beta   90.00
_cell.angle_gamma   90.00
#
_symmetry.space_group_name_H-M   'P 1'
#
loop_
_entity.id
_entity.type
_entity.pdbx_description
1 polymer ?
#
loop_
_entity_poly.entity_id
_entity_poly.type
_entity_poly.pdbx_seq_one_letter_code
_entity_poly.pdbx_strand_id
1 'polypeptide(L)'
;MNKKNEICLASNYYKLITYYFFFIPMLSIFFSCLSDKKLNQNNLKTETSAYLIQHAENPVYWQRWDEDLYKKLNSDKKLLIVSIGYSSCHWCHVMEEETFEDNEVADYMNTNFVAIKVDREENPEIDNIYMTATQMITGSGGWPLNVVCLPDGRPVYGGTYHTKKQWLEVLGKIQQLYENNNGKLYEIAEKIEKGIQEVNSLVTQKTLSLLKIKFSKKKWKFGLKAGTILMVERYKTKSL
;
A
#
# COMPACT_ATOMS: atom_id res chain seq x y z
N MET A 1 9.24 -58.17 -40.69
CA MET A 1 8.99 -56.87 -39.98
C MET A 1 8.02 -56.08 -40.86
N ASN A 2 6.90 -55.66 -40.35
CA ASN A 2 5.74 -55.30 -41.18
C ASN A 2 5.76 -53.78 -41.49
N LYS A 3 5.90 -53.41 -42.76
CA LYS A 3 5.97 -52.03 -43.31
C LYS A 3 4.84 -51.10 -42.78
N LYS A 4 3.71 -51.65 -42.31
CA LYS A 4 2.63 -50.90 -41.73
C LYS A 4 2.94 -50.33 -40.33
N ASN A 5 3.82 -50.96 -39.55
CA ASN A 5 4.19 -50.51 -38.23
C ASN A 5 5.18 -49.35 -38.28
N GLU A 6 6.05 -49.26 -39.29
CA GLU A 6 6.97 -48.14 -39.46
C GLU A 6 6.25 -46.86 -39.90
N ILE A 7 5.22 -46.96 -40.74
CA ILE A 7 4.44 -45.78 -41.17
C ILE A 7 3.61 -45.22 -40.02
N CYS A 8 3.11 -46.08 -39.14
CA CYS A 8 2.32 -45.68 -37.99
C CYS A 8 3.18 -44.97 -36.90
N LEU A 9 4.42 -45.46 -36.71
CA LEU A 9 5.40 -44.83 -35.80
C LEU A 9 5.88 -43.47 -36.32
N ALA A 10 6.16 -43.34 -37.62
CA ALA A 10 6.55 -42.09 -38.25
C ALA A 10 5.43 -41.02 -38.15
N SER A 11 4.16 -41.40 -38.39
CA SER A 11 2.99 -40.50 -38.29
C SER A 11 2.80 -39.96 -36.88
N ASN A 12 3.00 -40.77 -35.84
CA ASN A 12 2.91 -40.32 -34.46
C ASN A 12 4.09 -39.39 -34.05
N TYR A 13 5.28 -39.64 -34.61
CA TYR A 13 6.46 -38.81 -34.35
C TYR A 13 6.30 -37.41 -34.96
N TYR A 14 5.77 -37.30 -36.17
CA TYR A 14 5.47 -36.01 -36.80
C TYR A 14 4.36 -35.23 -36.04
N LYS A 15 3.35 -35.90 -35.53
CA LYS A 15 2.32 -35.27 -34.69
C LYS A 15 2.88 -34.74 -33.33
N LEU A 16 3.82 -35.46 -32.75
CA LEU A 16 4.50 -35.01 -31.53
C LEU A 16 5.39 -33.80 -31.81
N ILE A 17 6.15 -33.78 -32.89
CA ILE A 17 7.03 -32.67 -33.27
C ILE A 17 6.22 -31.42 -33.61
N THR A 18 5.09 -31.53 -34.32
CA THR A 18 4.20 -30.40 -34.61
C THR A 18 3.55 -29.84 -33.29
N TYR A 19 3.21 -30.70 -32.33
CA TYR A 19 2.69 -30.29 -31.03
C TYR A 19 3.76 -29.51 -30.23
N TYR A 20 5.01 -29.97 -30.21
CA TYR A 20 6.12 -29.28 -29.55
C TYR A 20 6.48 -27.94 -30.24
N PHE A 21 6.45 -27.89 -31.57
CA PHE A 21 6.77 -26.67 -32.32
C PHE A 21 5.69 -25.58 -32.22
N PHE A 22 4.41 -25.95 -32.08
CA PHE A 22 3.31 -24.98 -31.96
C PHE A 22 2.94 -24.63 -30.52
N PHE A 23 3.04 -25.56 -29.57
CA PHE A 23 2.60 -25.32 -28.19
C PHE A 23 3.70 -24.71 -27.30
N ILE A 24 4.96 -25.02 -27.51
CA ILE A 24 6.06 -24.43 -26.69
C ILE A 24 6.22 -22.93 -26.92
N PRO A 25 6.23 -22.38 -28.14
CA PRO A 25 6.28 -20.93 -28.32
C PRO A 25 5.02 -20.20 -27.86
N MET A 26 3.85 -20.85 -27.85
CA MET A 26 2.62 -20.26 -27.32
C MET A 26 2.62 -20.17 -25.78
N LEU A 27 3.30 -21.09 -25.10
CA LEU A 27 3.47 -21.05 -23.63
C LEU A 27 4.48 -19.97 -23.19
N SER A 28 5.48 -19.65 -24.05
CA SER A 28 6.46 -18.60 -23.76
C SER A 28 5.91 -17.18 -23.91
N ILE A 29 4.80 -16.99 -24.62
CA ILE A 29 4.16 -15.67 -24.78
C ILE A 29 3.42 -15.25 -23.50
N PHE A 30 3.01 -16.19 -22.64
CA PHE A 30 2.39 -15.89 -21.36
C PHE A 30 3.39 -15.55 -20.23
N PHE A 31 4.70 -15.68 -20.47
CA PHE A 31 5.76 -15.27 -19.54
C PHE A 31 6.22 -13.83 -19.79
N SER A 32 5.34 -12.99 -20.39
CA SER A 32 5.65 -11.62 -20.71
C SER A 32 5.26 -10.69 -19.58
N CYS A 33 6.26 -10.04 -19.04
CA CYS A 33 6.21 -8.76 -18.35
C CYS A 33 5.51 -8.70 -17.00
N LEU A 34 6.09 -9.34 -15.98
CA LEU A 34 6.23 -8.59 -14.74
C LEU A 34 7.38 -7.58 -14.97
N SER A 35 7.04 -6.41 -15.44
CA SER A 35 7.97 -5.28 -15.46
C SER A 35 8.34 -4.97 -14.01
N ASP A 36 9.53 -5.35 -13.62
CA ASP A 36 10.08 -4.97 -12.33
C ASP A 36 10.18 -3.44 -12.30
N LYS A 37 9.22 -2.77 -11.66
CA LYS A 37 9.22 -1.30 -11.53
C LYS A 37 10.52 -0.92 -10.83
N LYS A 38 11.36 -0.15 -11.52
CA LYS A 38 12.61 0.34 -10.96
C LYS A 38 12.31 1.40 -9.91
N LEU A 39 12.84 1.25 -8.71
CA LEU A 39 12.65 2.20 -7.60
C LEU A 39 13.45 3.50 -7.75
N ASN A 40 14.31 3.59 -8.76
CA ASN A 40 15.17 4.74 -9.02
C ASN A 40 14.59 5.75 -10.04
N GLN A 41 13.28 5.81 -10.13
CA GLN A 41 12.54 6.78 -10.95
C GLN A 41 11.14 7.03 -10.38
N ASN A 42 10.54 8.14 -10.77
CA ASN A 42 9.14 8.43 -10.49
C ASN A 42 8.24 7.51 -11.35
N ASN A 43 7.39 6.72 -10.72
CA ASN A 43 6.55 5.73 -11.39
C ASN A 43 5.06 6.12 -11.42
N LEU A 44 4.73 7.40 -11.17
CA LEU A 44 3.34 7.85 -11.11
C LEU A 44 2.74 8.25 -12.47
N LYS A 45 3.56 8.38 -13.50
CA LYS A 45 3.14 8.88 -14.83
C LYS A 45 2.06 8.02 -15.52
N THR A 46 1.97 6.75 -15.17
CA THR A 46 1.02 5.79 -15.76
C THR A 46 -0.18 5.50 -14.84
N GLU A 47 -0.31 6.24 -13.75
CA GLU A 47 -1.40 6.05 -12.80
C GLU A 47 -2.70 6.70 -13.31
N THR A 48 -3.83 6.33 -12.70
CA THR A 48 -5.17 6.82 -13.05
C THR A 48 -5.69 7.86 -12.07
N SER A 49 -5.17 7.87 -10.84
CA SER A 49 -5.52 8.85 -9.83
C SER A 49 -5.06 10.25 -10.26
N ALA A 50 -5.99 11.21 -10.26
CA ALA A 50 -5.66 12.61 -10.54
C ALA A 50 -4.61 13.17 -9.57
N TYR A 51 -4.67 12.78 -8.30
CA TYR A 51 -3.70 13.17 -7.29
C TYR A 51 -2.30 12.60 -7.58
N LEU A 52 -2.19 11.34 -7.96
CA LEU A 52 -0.89 10.72 -8.25
C LEU A 52 -0.28 11.32 -9.53
N ILE A 53 -1.08 11.56 -10.56
CA ILE A 53 -0.61 12.15 -11.83
C ILE A 53 -0.06 13.57 -11.61
N GLN A 54 -0.64 14.37 -10.72
CA GLN A 54 -0.13 15.70 -10.36
C GLN A 54 1.33 15.65 -9.92
N HIS A 55 1.73 14.59 -9.21
CA HIS A 55 3.10 14.40 -8.72
C HIS A 55 4.02 13.64 -9.68
N ALA A 56 3.58 13.34 -10.89
CA ALA A 56 4.33 12.52 -11.85
C ALA A 56 5.62 13.18 -12.37
N GLU A 57 5.68 14.51 -12.37
CA GLU A 57 6.85 15.28 -12.83
C GLU A 57 7.77 15.74 -11.68
N ASN A 58 7.42 15.41 -10.42
CA ASN A 58 8.31 15.74 -9.30
C ASN A 58 9.65 14.99 -9.43
N PRO A 59 10.78 15.60 -9.03
CA PRO A 59 12.09 14.95 -9.03
C PRO A 59 12.23 13.82 -8.01
N VAL A 60 11.33 13.70 -7.06
CA VAL A 60 11.25 12.58 -6.10
C VAL A 60 10.83 11.31 -6.83
N TYR A 61 11.49 10.19 -6.55
CA TYR A 61 11.21 8.87 -7.12
C TYR A 61 9.98 8.23 -6.49
N TRP A 62 8.82 8.90 -6.63
CA TRP A 62 7.56 8.45 -6.09
C TRP A 62 7.14 7.09 -6.64
N GLN A 63 6.75 6.20 -5.72
CA GLN A 63 6.08 4.94 -6.02
C GLN A 63 4.62 5.04 -5.60
N ARG A 64 3.71 4.36 -6.31
CA ARG A 64 2.34 4.19 -5.79
C ARG A 64 2.33 3.17 -4.67
N TRP A 65 1.32 3.23 -3.82
CA TRP A 65 1.06 2.16 -2.86
C TRP A 65 0.69 0.88 -3.60
N ASP A 66 1.43 -0.21 -3.35
CA ASP A 66 1.22 -1.51 -3.96
C ASP A 66 1.69 -2.59 -2.97
N GLU A 67 0.83 -3.60 -2.71
CA GLU A 67 1.18 -4.70 -1.80
C GLU A 67 2.42 -5.49 -2.27
N ASP A 68 2.61 -5.62 -3.58
CA ASP A 68 3.78 -6.31 -4.13
C ASP A 68 5.06 -5.47 -4.01
N LEU A 69 4.95 -4.14 -4.13
CA LEU A 69 6.02 -3.21 -3.81
C LEU A 69 6.47 -3.40 -2.35
N TYR A 70 5.52 -3.45 -1.44
CA TYR A 70 5.76 -3.61 -0.02
C TYR A 70 6.53 -4.88 0.34
N LYS A 71 6.21 -5.99 -0.32
CA LYS A 71 6.96 -7.26 -0.16
C LYS A 71 8.41 -7.14 -0.64
N LYS A 72 8.68 -6.35 -1.68
CA LYS A 72 10.04 -6.10 -2.22
C LYS A 72 10.85 -5.17 -1.32
N LEU A 73 10.23 -4.18 -0.69
CA LEU A 73 10.90 -3.18 0.15
C LEU A 73 11.55 -3.77 1.41
N ASN A 74 11.03 -4.88 1.92
CA ASN A 74 11.64 -5.61 3.04
C ASN A 74 13.08 -6.08 2.76
N SER A 75 13.51 -6.17 1.48
CA SER A 75 14.87 -6.54 1.10
C SER A 75 15.86 -5.36 1.15
N ASP A 76 15.41 -4.13 0.93
CA ASP A 76 16.28 -2.97 0.71
C ASP A 76 16.72 -2.26 1.99
N LYS A 77 16.12 -2.60 3.14
CA LYS A 77 16.42 -2.02 4.47
C LYS A 77 16.37 -0.48 4.53
N LYS A 78 15.85 0.20 3.50
CA LYS A 78 15.64 1.65 3.55
C LYS A 78 14.37 1.99 4.31
N LEU A 79 14.38 3.10 5.04
CA LEU A 79 13.17 3.68 5.60
C LEU A 79 12.20 4.09 4.49
N LEU A 80 10.91 4.08 4.78
CA LEU A 80 9.88 4.48 3.85
C LEU A 80 9.35 5.87 4.20
N ILE A 81 9.04 6.69 3.19
CA ILE A 81 8.24 7.89 3.32
C ILE A 81 6.90 7.60 2.66
N VAL A 82 5.82 7.70 3.43
CA VAL A 82 4.45 7.57 2.93
C VAL A 82 3.79 8.93 2.98
N SER A 83 3.55 9.54 1.82
CA SER A 83 2.91 10.85 1.68
C SER A 83 1.51 10.69 1.12
N ILE A 84 0.50 11.07 1.91
CA ILE A 84 -0.91 10.85 1.63
C ILE A 84 -1.63 12.18 1.45
N GLY A 85 -2.49 12.26 0.45
CA GLY A 85 -3.30 13.43 0.16
C GLY A 85 -4.45 13.12 -0.78
N TYR A 86 -4.97 14.13 -1.43
CA TYR A 86 -6.05 14.03 -2.42
C TYR A 86 -6.01 15.22 -3.39
N SER A 87 -6.63 15.10 -4.55
CA SER A 87 -6.47 16.04 -5.67
C SER A 87 -6.87 17.48 -5.37
N SER A 88 -7.87 17.72 -4.52
CA SER A 88 -8.32 19.08 -4.15
C SER A 88 -7.69 19.60 -2.84
N CYS A 89 -6.64 18.94 -2.34
CA CYS A 89 -5.99 19.30 -1.07
C CYS A 89 -5.05 20.52 -1.27
N HIS A 90 -5.47 21.71 -0.86
CA HIS A 90 -4.69 22.94 -0.99
C HIS A 90 -3.27 22.82 -0.40
N TRP A 91 -3.15 22.39 0.85
CA TRP A 91 -1.83 22.28 1.51
C TRP A 91 -0.96 21.16 0.94
N CYS A 92 -1.55 20.18 0.23
CA CYS A 92 -0.76 19.18 -0.50
C CYS A 92 -0.05 19.82 -1.70
N HIS A 93 -0.74 20.71 -2.45
CA HIS A 93 -0.15 21.47 -3.55
C HIS A 93 0.93 22.43 -3.06
N VAL A 94 0.67 23.16 -1.96
CA VAL A 94 1.67 24.05 -1.37
C VAL A 94 2.95 23.28 -0.99
N MET A 95 2.81 22.10 -0.36
CA MET A 95 4.00 21.29 -0.01
C MET A 95 4.67 20.67 -1.23
N GLU A 96 3.93 20.40 -2.29
CA GLU A 96 4.49 19.96 -3.57
C GLU A 96 5.42 21.03 -4.13
N GLU A 97 4.90 22.24 -4.34
CA GLU A 97 5.64 23.36 -4.91
C GLU A 97 6.84 23.79 -4.06
N GLU A 98 6.67 23.86 -2.74
CA GLU A 98 7.71 24.39 -1.83
C GLU A 98 8.73 23.35 -1.39
N THR A 99 8.39 22.04 -1.45
CA THR A 99 9.21 20.99 -0.84
C THR A 99 9.52 19.85 -1.80
N PHE A 100 8.51 19.26 -2.47
CA PHE A 100 8.74 18.04 -3.26
C PHE A 100 9.26 18.30 -4.68
N GLU A 101 9.14 19.52 -5.20
CA GLU A 101 9.76 19.97 -6.46
C GLU A 101 11.21 20.42 -6.28
N ASP A 102 11.67 20.59 -5.04
CA ASP A 102 13.03 21.01 -4.75
C ASP A 102 14.02 19.84 -4.95
N ASN A 103 15.06 20.09 -5.76
CA ASN A 103 16.06 19.07 -6.10
C ASN A 103 16.88 18.59 -4.90
N GLU A 104 17.20 19.43 -3.92
CA GLU A 104 17.95 19.03 -2.73
C GLU A 104 17.13 18.08 -1.86
N VAL A 105 15.82 18.35 -1.72
CA VAL A 105 14.88 17.45 -1.02
C VAL A 105 14.78 16.14 -1.76
N ALA A 106 14.61 16.20 -3.09
CA ALA A 106 14.49 15.01 -3.92
C ALA A 106 15.74 14.14 -3.85
N ASP A 107 16.92 14.72 -3.99
CA ASP A 107 18.20 13.99 -3.91
C ASP A 107 18.38 13.31 -2.55
N TYR A 108 18.03 14.02 -1.47
CA TYR A 108 18.09 13.46 -0.12
C TYR A 108 17.10 12.31 0.08
N MET A 109 15.84 12.49 -0.36
CA MET A 109 14.82 11.46 -0.27
C MET A 109 15.17 10.23 -1.12
N ASN A 110 15.55 10.43 -2.38
CA ASN A 110 15.87 9.36 -3.33
C ASN A 110 17.08 8.52 -2.88
N THR A 111 18.05 9.15 -2.22
CA THR A 111 19.25 8.48 -1.73
C THR A 111 18.95 7.60 -0.51
N ASN A 112 18.19 8.12 0.45
CA ASN A 112 18.09 7.53 1.79
C ASN A 112 16.78 6.78 2.04
N PHE A 113 15.73 7.04 1.26
CA PHE A 113 14.39 6.50 1.49
C PHE A 113 13.81 5.85 0.24
N VAL A 114 12.73 5.10 0.43
CA VAL A 114 11.78 4.79 -0.63
C VAL A 114 10.53 5.65 -0.41
N ALA A 115 10.21 6.49 -1.38
CA ALA A 115 9.11 7.44 -1.32
C ALA A 115 7.84 6.86 -1.95
N ILE A 116 6.76 6.81 -1.19
CA ILE A 116 5.46 6.27 -1.60
C ILE A 116 4.42 7.38 -1.55
N LYS A 117 3.71 7.58 -2.66
CA LYS A 117 2.59 8.51 -2.75
C LYS A 117 1.27 7.76 -2.71
N VAL A 118 0.33 8.24 -1.90
CA VAL A 118 -0.96 7.58 -1.68
C VAL A 118 -2.09 8.57 -1.90
N ASP A 119 -3.02 8.20 -2.78
CA ASP A 119 -4.31 8.87 -2.85
C ASP A 119 -5.25 8.27 -1.80
N ARG A 120 -5.69 9.10 -0.84
CA ARG A 120 -6.60 8.67 0.22
C ARG A 120 -7.99 8.29 -0.29
N GLU A 121 -8.39 8.81 -1.45
CA GLU A 121 -9.69 8.50 -2.03
C GLU A 121 -9.71 7.09 -2.62
N GLU A 122 -8.56 6.61 -3.10
CA GLU A 122 -8.39 5.24 -3.58
C GLU A 122 -7.99 4.25 -2.46
N ASN A 123 -7.30 4.73 -1.40
CA ASN A 123 -6.76 3.90 -0.33
C ASN A 123 -7.16 4.43 1.07
N PRO A 124 -8.45 4.53 1.39
CA PRO A 124 -8.92 5.12 2.65
C PRO A 124 -8.51 4.33 3.90
N GLU A 125 -8.29 3.02 3.78
CA GLU A 125 -7.80 2.16 4.85
C GLU A 125 -6.35 2.49 5.23
N ILE A 126 -5.50 2.77 4.24
CA ILE A 126 -4.10 3.18 4.45
C ILE A 126 -4.05 4.56 5.09
N ASP A 127 -4.85 5.51 4.58
CA ASP A 127 -5.01 6.83 5.15
C ASP A 127 -5.42 6.75 6.64
N ASN A 128 -6.42 5.94 6.96
CA ASN A 128 -6.91 5.80 8.33
C ASN A 128 -5.87 5.25 9.30
N ILE A 129 -5.08 4.25 8.87
CA ILE A 129 -4.02 3.65 9.70
C ILE A 129 -2.95 4.70 10.02
N TYR A 130 -2.42 5.39 9.00
CA TYR A 130 -1.35 6.38 9.19
C TYR A 130 -1.85 7.68 9.82
N MET A 131 -3.10 8.07 9.58
CA MET A 131 -3.74 9.18 10.30
C MET A 131 -3.85 8.89 11.79
N THR A 132 -4.29 7.70 12.18
CA THR A 132 -4.37 7.26 13.58
C THR A 132 -2.99 7.28 14.23
N ALA A 133 -1.96 6.73 13.55
CA ALA A 133 -0.58 6.78 14.01
C ALA A 133 -0.10 8.22 14.24
N THR A 134 -0.33 9.10 13.27
CA THR A 134 0.07 10.51 13.36
C THR A 134 -0.63 11.23 14.52
N GLN A 135 -1.93 11.03 14.68
CA GLN A 135 -2.69 11.59 15.80
C GLN A 135 -2.17 11.11 17.16
N MET A 136 -1.74 9.87 17.28
CA MET A 136 -1.11 9.34 18.49
C MET A 136 0.25 9.98 18.77
N ILE A 137 1.04 10.28 17.73
CA ILE A 137 2.38 10.88 17.86
C ILE A 137 2.30 12.37 18.19
N THR A 138 1.39 13.10 17.52
CA THR A 138 1.37 14.57 17.50
C THR A 138 0.17 15.18 18.24
N GLY A 139 -0.85 14.39 18.56
CA GLY A 139 -2.14 14.86 19.08
C GLY A 139 -3.07 15.44 18.02
N SER A 140 -2.64 15.56 16.78
CA SER A 140 -3.42 16.13 15.66
C SER A 140 -3.12 15.41 14.36
N GLY A 141 -3.93 15.64 13.32
CA GLY A 141 -3.73 15.08 11.99
C GLY A 141 -4.37 15.96 10.92
N GLY A 142 -4.07 15.67 9.67
CA GLY A 142 -4.55 16.43 8.51
C GLY A 142 -3.76 16.07 7.25
N TRP A 143 -4.07 16.71 6.16
CA TRP A 143 -3.39 16.53 4.88
C TRP A 143 -2.69 17.83 4.43
N PRO A 144 -1.48 17.70 3.78
CA PRO A 144 -0.80 16.44 3.46
C PRO A 144 -0.43 15.66 4.73
N LEU A 145 -0.57 14.35 4.68
CA LEU A 145 -0.14 13.48 5.76
C LEU A 145 1.18 12.81 5.36
N ASN A 146 2.27 13.09 6.09
CA ASN A 146 3.59 12.59 5.80
C ASN A 146 4.09 11.72 6.95
N VAL A 147 4.37 10.47 6.66
CA VAL A 147 4.75 9.47 7.65
C VAL A 147 6.08 8.84 7.25
N VAL A 148 7.03 8.76 8.19
CA VAL A 148 8.24 7.96 8.00
C VAL A 148 8.03 6.62 8.70
N CYS A 149 8.34 5.55 7.97
CA CYS A 149 8.13 4.19 8.43
C CYS A 149 9.42 3.38 8.38
N LEU A 150 9.49 2.34 9.21
CA LEU A 150 10.45 1.25 9.07
C LEU A 150 10.26 0.54 7.72
N PRO A 151 11.23 -0.26 7.25
CA PRO A 151 11.08 -1.02 6.00
C PRO A 151 9.88 -1.96 5.97
N ASP A 152 9.36 -2.36 7.14
CA ASP A 152 8.17 -3.18 7.30
C ASP A 152 6.85 -2.36 7.37
N GLY A 153 6.92 -1.03 7.17
CA GLY A 153 5.80 -0.09 7.13
C GLY A 153 5.27 0.38 8.47
N ARG A 154 5.84 -0.07 9.58
CA ARG A 154 5.46 0.44 10.89
C ARG A 154 5.91 1.90 11.04
N PRO A 155 5.00 2.82 11.40
CA PRO A 155 5.31 4.24 11.49
C PRO A 155 6.23 4.54 12.67
N VAL A 156 7.18 5.47 12.46
CA VAL A 156 8.08 5.99 13.50
C VAL A 156 7.97 7.49 13.67
N TYR A 157 7.40 8.17 12.68
CA TYR A 157 7.14 9.61 12.66
C TYR A 157 5.88 9.87 11.85
N GLY A 158 5.14 10.91 12.25
CA GLY A 158 4.00 11.43 11.50
C GLY A 158 3.92 12.95 11.62
N GLY A 159 3.48 13.59 10.56
CA GLY A 159 3.28 15.02 10.51
C GLY A 159 2.46 15.42 9.29
N THR A 160 2.13 16.72 9.21
CA THR A 160 1.35 17.27 8.10
C THR A 160 2.26 18.06 7.16
N TYR A 161 1.93 19.31 6.88
CA TYR A 161 2.75 20.20 6.09
C TYR A 161 4.12 20.49 6.77
N HIS A 162 5.18 20.51 5.94
CA HIS A 162 6.53 20.90 6.32
C HIS A 162 7.14 21.79 5.24
N THR A 163 7.80 22.85 5.64
CA THR A 163 8.68 23.59 4.73
C THR A 163 9.90 22.74 4.35
N LYS A 164 10.56 23.03 3.23
CA LYS A 164 11.80 22.38 2.80
C LYS A 164 12.79 22.16 3.97
N LYS A 165 13.09 23.23 4.72
CA LYS A 165 14.06 23.18 5.82
C LYS A 165 13.61 22.21 6.92
N GLN A 166 12.35 22.30 7.33
CA GLN A 166 11.78 21.41 8.36
C GLN A 166 11.79 19.96 7.91
N TRP A 167 11.46 19.71 6.64
CA TRP A 167 11.42 18.36 6.10
C TRP A 167 12.79 17.70 6.08
N LEU A 168 13.81 18.39 5.55
CA LEU A 168 15.19 17.91 5.56
C LEU A 168 15.72 17.66 6.98
N GLU A 169 15.38 18.55 7.93
CA GLU A 169 15.79 18.40 9.33
C GLU A 169 15.15 17.16 9.99
N VAL A 170 13.86 16.93 9.75
CA VAL A 170 13.14 15.74 10.24
C VAL A 170 13.74 14.48 9.66
N LEU A 171 13.87 14.41 8.33
CA LEU A 171 14.41 13.24 7.65
C LEU A 171 15.85 12.95 8.09
N GLY A 172 16.68 13.98 8.23
CA GLY A 172 18.07 13.85 8.69
C GLY A 172 18.18 13.26 10.08
N LYS A 173 17.36 13.74 11.03
CA LYS A 173 17.34 13.21 12.41
C LYS A 173 16.88 11.73 12.45
N ILE A 174 15.86 11.38 11.66
CA ILE A 174 15.34 10.02 11.65
C ILE A 174 16.36 9.08 11.00
N GLN A 175 16.98 9.47 9.88
CA GLN A 175 18.00 8.69 9.21
C GLN A 175 19.22 8.47 10.11
N GLN A 176 19.70 9.51 10.76
CA GLN A 176 20.82 9.43 11.72
C GLN A 176 20.49 8.48 12.89
N LEU A 177 19.24 8.52 13.40
CA LEU A 177 18.81 7.61 14.45
C LEU A 177 18.74 6.17 13.96
N TYR A 178 18.29 5.95 12.72
CA TYR A 178 18.23 4.63 12.11
C TYR A 178 19.60 3.99 11.93
N GLU A 179 20.60 4.79 11.51
CA GLU A 179 21.97 4.33 11.31
C GLU A 179 22.72 4.06 12.61
N ASN A 180 22.55 4.95 13.60
CA ASN A 180 23.31 4.89 14.84
C ASN A 180 22.63 4.07 15.96
N ASN A 181 21.31 4.02 15.97
CA ASN A 181 20.54 3.33 17.02
C ASN A 181 19.16 2.92 16.52
N ASN A 182 19.09 1.99 15.57
CA ASN A 182 17.84 1.52 15.01
C ASN A 182 16.91 0.87 16.06
N GLY A 183 17.44 0.26 17.10
CA GLY A 183 16.65 -0.36 18.17
C GLY A 183 15.64 0.60 18.78
N LYS A 184 16.02 1.88 18.95
CA LYS A 184 15.12 2.91 19.47
C LYS A 184 13.94 3.20 18.52
N LEU A 185 14.16 3.17 17.18
CA LEU A 185 13.08 3.34 16.22
C LEU A 185 12.12 2.13 16.23
N TYR A 186 12.64 0.93 16.35
CA TYR A 186 11.82 -0.29 16.51
C TYR A 186 10.95 -0.24 17.75
N GLU A 187 11.48 0.24 18.90
CA GLU A 187 10.70 0.42 20.13
C GLU A 187 9.57 1.46 19.94
N ILE A 188 9.85 2.57 19.25
CA ILE A 188 8.83 3.58 18.92
C ILE A 188 7.73 2.97 18.04
N ALA A 189 8.11 2.26 16.98
CA ALA A 189 7.20 1.62 16.07
C ALA A 189 6.29 0.59 16.78
N GLU A 190 6.85 -0.22 17.68
CA GLU A 190 6.10 -1.19 18.47
C GLU A 190 5.07 -0.54 19.39
N LYS A 191 5.43 0.58 20.03
CA LYS A 191 4.50 1.33 20.89
C LYS A 191 3.32 1.89 20.08
N ILE A 192 3.61 2.45 18.90
CA ILE A 192 2.58 3.00 18.01
C ILE A 192 1.67 1.87 17.50
N GLU A 193 2.24 0.77 17.06
CA GLU A 193 1.48 -0.38 16.57
C GLU A 193 0.51 -0.93 17.64
N LYS A 194 0.99 -1.11 18.87
CA LYS A 194 0.13 -1.51 20.00
C LYS A 194 -1.02 -0.54 20.22
N GLY A 195 -0.73 0.75 20.20
CA GLY A 195 -1.76 1.78 20.36
C GLY A 195 -2.80 1.77 19.24
N ILE A 196 -2.39 1.59 17.98
CA ILE A 196 -3.32 1.45 16.83
C ILE A 196 -4.24 0.22 17.04
N GLN A 197 -3.69 -0.90 17.49
CA GLN A 197 -4.48 -2.11 17.76
C GLN A 197 -5.51 -1.87 18.88
N GLU A 198 -5.14 -1.16 19.95
CA GLU A 198 -6.05 -0.79 21.04
C GLU A 198 -7.18 0.11 20.55
N VAL A 199 -6.87 1.18 19.80
CA VAL A 199 -7.86 2.08 19.22
C VAL A 199 -8.84 1.32 18.32
N ASN A 200 -8.35 0.47 17.44
CA ASN A 200 -9.19 -0.33 16.54
C ASN A 200 -10.07 -1.32 17.30
N SER A 201 -9.57 -1.92 18.37
CA SER A 201 -10.35 -2.82 19.21
C SER A 201 -11.49 -2.10 19.93
N LEU A 202 -11.24 -0.90 20.47
CA LEU A 202 -12.23 -0.06 21.12
C LEU A 202 -13.32 0.42 20.15
N VAL A 203 -12.93 0.85 18.95
CA VAL A 203 -13.87 1.27 17.89
C VAL A 203 -14.77 0.10 17.50
N THR A 204 -14.20 -1.08 17.30
CA THR A 204 -14.96 -2.29 16.97
C THR A 204 -15.94 -2.66 18.08
N GLN A 205 -15.52 -2.64 19.36
CA GLN A 205 -16.37 -2.93 20.50
C GLN A 205 -17.51 -1.91 20.63
N LYS A 206 -17.20 -0.61 20.48
CA LYS A 206 -18.20 0.46 20.54
C LYS A 206 -19.21 0.34 19.40
N THR A 207 -18.76 0.07 18.19
CA THR A 207 -19.62 -0.13 17.02
C THR A 207 -20.54 -1.34 17.23
N LEU A 208 -20.00 -2.48 17.69
CA LEU A 208 -20.80 -3.67 18.01
C LEU A 208 -21.82 -3.41 19.13
N SER A 209 -21.47 -2.62 20.17
CA SER A 209 -22.40 -2.27 21.22
C SER A 209 -23.54 -1.38 20.74
N LEU A 210 -23.24 -0.38 19.92
CA LEU A 210 -24.24 0.49 19.29
C LEU A 210 -25.16 -0.28 18.33
N LEU A 211 -24.61 -1.19 17.55
CA LEU A 211 -25.38 -2.09 16.70
C LEU A 211 -26.31 -2.99 17.55
N LYS A 212 -25.81 -3.57 18.64
CA LYS A 212 -26.63 -4.37 19.56
C LYS A 212 -27.79 -3.55 20.16
N ILE A 213 -27.56 -2.30 20.55
CA ILE A 213 -28.59 -1.41 21.07
C ILE A 213 -29.62 -1.05 19.98
N LYS A 214 -29.18 -0.75 18.76
CA LYS A 214 -30.05 -0.40 17.64
C LYS A 214 -30.87 -1.58 17.15
N PHE A 215 -30.34 -2.82 17.23
CA PHE A 215 -30.98 -4.05 16.78
C PHE A 215 -31.73 -4.82 17.89
N SER A 216 -31.51 -4.50 19.17
CA SER A 216 -32.28 -5.11 20.27
C SER A 216 -33.79 -4.74 20.21
N LYS A 217 -34.13 -3.64 19.53
CA LYS A 217 -35.54 -3.25 19.26
C LYS A 217 -36.18 -3.92 18.03
N LYS A 218 -35.38 -4.60 17.19
CA LYS A 218 -35.81 -5.45 16.08
C LYS A 218 -35.18 -6.83 16.24
N LYS A 219 -36.00 -7.90 16.27
CA LYS A 219 -35.49 -9.32 16.38
C LYS A 219 -34.68 -9.72 15.15
N TRP A 220 -33.38 -9.38 15.14
CA TRP A 220 -32.44 -9.84 14.12
C TRP A 220 -31.55 -10.94 14.72
N LYS A 221 -31.30 -12.04 13.97
CA LYS A 221 -30.27 -13.03 14.31
C LYS A 221 -29.09 -12.87 13.38
N PHE A 222 -27.90 -12.73 13.97
CA PHE A 222 -26.64 -12.70 13.24
C PHE A 222 -26.06 -14.10 13.13
N GLY A 223 -25.65 -14.49 11.93
CA GLY A 223 -24.86 -15.69 11.69
C GLY A 223 -23.45 -15.29 11.21
N LEU A 224 -22.43 -15.74 11.92
CA LEU A 224 -21.04 -15.65 11.50
C LEU A 224 -20.71 -16.87 10.64
N LYS A 225 -20.35 -16.66 9.36
CA LYS A 225 -19.71 -17.67 8.52
C LYS A 225 -18.50 -17.01 7.86
N ALA A 226 -17.32 -17.55 8.16
CA ALA A 226 -16.06 -17.26 7.48
C ALA A 226 -15.72 -15.76 7.31
N GLY A 227 -15.71 -14.99 8.40
CA GLY A 227 -15.21 -13.61 8.40
C GLY A 227 -16.11 -12.54 7.75
N THR A 228 -17.28 -12.92 7.25
CA THR A 228 -18.24 -11.99 6.63
C THR A 228 -19.50 -11.90 7.46
N ILE A 229 -19.91 -10.66 7.83
CA ILE A 229 -21.19 -10.42 8.51
C ILE A 229 -22.29 -10.39 7.45
N LEU A 230 -23.11 -11.44 7.39
CA LEU A 230 -24.31 -11.48 6.56
C LEU A 230 -25.53 -11.07 7.40
N MET A 231 -26.23 -10.03 6.98
CA MET A 231 -27.55 -9.68 7.52
C MET A 231 -28.62 -10.53 6.83
N VAL A 232 -29.31 -11.36 7.59
CA VAL A 232 -30.44 -12.14 7.07
C VAL A 232 -31.73 -11.60 7.68
N GLU A 233 -32.57 -11.01 6.84
CA GLU A 233 -33.90 -10.56 7.20
C GLU A 233 -34.86 -11.77 7.21
N ARG A 234 -35.49 -12.08 8.33
CA ARG A 234 -36.47 -13.13 8.43
C ARG A 234 -37.88 -12.56 8.15
N TYR A 235 -38.34 -12.72 6.95
CA TYR A 235 -39.76 -12.53 6.66
C TYR A 235 -40.58 -13.60 7.36
N LYS A 236 -41.47 -13.21 8.28
CA LYS A 236 -42.56 -14.04 8.72
C LYS A 236 -43.60 -14.04 7.61
N THR A 237 -43.62 -15.08 6.79
CA THR A 237 -44.82 -15.41 6.01
C THR A 237 -45.93 -15.74 6.99
N LYS A 238 -46.94 -14.90 7.12
CA LYS A 238 -48.22 -15.27 7.66
C LYS A 238 -48.88 -16.15 6.58
N SER A 239 -48.99 -17.42 6.87
CA SER A 239 -49.95 -18.28 6.17
C SER A 239 -51.37 -17.81 6.49
N LEU A 240 -52.12 -17.49 5.44
CA LEU A 240 -53.56 -17.45 5.46
C LEU A 240 -54.14 -18.85 5.65
#